data_b7ce93e50441f0b971955a8e5bbcf9b3
#
_entry.id   b7ce93e50441f0b971955a8e5bbcf9b3
#
_cell.length_a   1.000
_cell.length_b   1.000
_cell.length_c   1.000
_cell.angle_alpha   90.00
_cell.angle_beta   90.00
_cell.angle_gamma   90.00
#
_symmetry.space_group_name_H-M   'P 1'
#
loop_
_entity.id
_entity.type
_entity.pdbx_description
1 polymer ?
#
loop_
_entity_poly.entity_id
_entity_poly.type
_entity_poly.pdbx_seq_one_letter_code
_entity_poly.pdbx_strand_id
1 'polypeptide(L)'
;FDVSDKRLANLKPRLARSGLSNVQPARIEHERDTKIKRLAGKVDRVLVDAPCSGLGTLRRNPDLKWRQSEDSVAELTVKQAAILDAAAKLVRPGGRVVYATCSLLTAENDAIVEAFLVRHPEFTLTPASGVLAKQGIAHDGDFLRLLPHQHNTDGFFAAILDKKA
;
A
#
# COMPACT_ATOMS: atom_id res chain seq x y z
N PHE A 1 11.01 0.80 4.01
CA PHE A 1 11.11 2.18 4.51
C PHE A 1 10.02 2.46 5.52
N ASP A 2 10.34 3.16 6.61
CA ASP A 2 9.37 3.64 7.60
C ASP A 2 9.88 4.94 8.22
N VAL A 3 8.97 5.78 8.69
CA VAL A 3 9.30 7.03 9.40
C VAL A 3 9.58 6.78 10.89
N SER A 4 9.22 5.62 11.43
CA SER A 4 9.31 5.28 12.84
C SER A 4 10.51 4.37 13.14
N ASP A 5 11.49 4.88 13.89
CA ASP A 5 12.61 4.08 14.42
C ASP A 5 12.13 2.90 15.26
N LYS A 6 11.04 3.09 16.03
CA LYS A 6 10.46 2.03 16.87
C LYS A 6 9.94 0.86 16.02
N ARG A 7 9.24 1.16 14.92
CA ARG A 7 8.73 0.10 14.01
C ARG A 7 9.88 -0.63 13.33
N LEU A 8 10.90 0.09 12.88
CA LEU A 8 12.10 -0.50 12.28
C LEU A 8 12.89 -1.34 13.30
N ALA A 9 13.00 -0.91 14.54
CA ALA A 9 13.62 -1.70 15.60
C ALA A 9 12.88 -3.01 15.87
N ASN A 10 11.53 -2.97 15.87
CA ASN A 10 10.69 -4.16 16.03
C ASN A 10 10.80 -5.15 14.85
N LEU A 11 11.29 -4.71 13.71
CA LEU A 11 11.54 -5.58 12.55
C LEU A 11 12.80 -6.44 12.73
N LYS A 12 13.82 -5.97 13.47
CA LYS A 12 15.11 -6.67 13.62
C LYS A 12 15.00 -8.12 14.10
N PRO A 13 14.23 -8.44 15.17
CA PRO A 13 14.09 -9.85 15.61
C PRO A 13 13.41 -10.72 14.55
N ARG A 14 12.49 -10.16 13.76
CA ARG A 14 11.79 -10.87 12.68
C ARG A 14 12.74 -11.17 11.53
N LEU A 15 13.59 -10.22 11.16
CA LEU A 15 14.62 -10.41 10.14
C LEU A 15 15.64 -11.48 10.57
N ALA A 16 16.10 -11.45 11.83
CA ALA A 16 17.00 -12.46 12.34
C ALA A 16 16.41 -13.87 12.24
N ARG A 17 15.11 -14.04 12.56
CA ARG A 17 14.41 -15.32 12.44
C ARG A 17 14.17 -15.78 11.00
N SER A 18 14.03 -14.83 10.06
CA SER A 18 13.77 -15.16 8.66
C SER A 18 14.98 -15.75 7.92
N GLY A 19 16.19 -15.56 8.44
CA GLY A 19 17.44 -15.94 7.78
C GLY A 19 17.74 -15.13 6.50
N LEU A 20 16.96 -14.10 6.18
CA LEU A 20 17.18 -13.28 4.99
C LEU A 20 18.30 -12.26 5.23
N SER A 21 19.30 -12.26 4.34
CA SER A 21 20.43 -11.33 4.37
C SER A 21 20.28 -10.11 3.46
N ASN A 22 19.30 -10.11 2.56
CA ASN A 22 19.09 -9.10 1.52
C ASN A 22 18.01 -8.06 1.87
N VAL A 23 17.53 -8.03 3.12
CA VAL A 23 16.54 -7.04 3.59
C VAL A 23 17.25 -5.89 4.29
N GLN A 24 17.04 -4.67 3.82
CA GLN A 24 17.68 -3.46 4.33
C GLN A 24 16.64 -2.47 4.86
N PRO A 25 16.31 -2.50 6.16
CA PRO A 25 15.43 -1.51 6.76
C PRO A 25 16.06 -0.12 6.73
N ALA A 26 15.32 0.88 6.31
CA ALA A 26 15.81 2.25 6.28
C ALA A 26 14.75 3.23 6.80
N ARG A 27 15.14 4.08 7.74
CA ARG A 27 14.31 5.21 8.18
C ARG A 27 14.35 6.31 7.14
N ILE A 28 13.19 6.89 6.88
CA ILE A 28 12.99 8.08 6.08
C ILE A 28 12.24 9.14 6.90
N GLU A 29 12.35 10.39 6.55
CA GLU A 29 11.63 11.47 7.23
C GLU A 29 10.24 11.67 6.64
N HIS A 30 10.12 11.52 5.33
CA HIS A 30 8.87 11.64 4.56
C HIS A 30 9.03 10.97 3.19
N GLU A 31 7.96 10.92 2.40
CA GLU A 31 7.92 10.27 1.08
C GLU A 31 8.86 10.89 0.03
N ARG A 32 9.38 12.11 0.29
CA ARG A 32 10.33 12.80 -0.61
C ARG A 32 11.78 12.77 -0.10
N ASP A 33 12.07 11.91 0.87
CA ASP A 33 13.44 11.75 1.40
C ASP A 33 14.45 11.45 0.28
N THR A 34 15.67 11.94 0.44
CA THR A 34 16.77 11.73 -0.53
C THR A 34 17.10 10.27 -0.74
N LYS A 35 16.95 9.42 0.29
CA LYS A 35 17.15 7.97 0.20
C LYS A 35 16.16 7.34 -0.81
N ILE A 36 14.92 7.79 -0.81
CA ILE A 36 13.89 7.37 -1.76
C ILE A 36 14.23 7.89 -3.16
N LYS A 37 14.54 9.17 -3.31
CA LYS A 37 14.86 9.78 -4.61
C LYS A 37 16.00 9.07 -5.34
N ARG A 38 16.99 8.52 -4.63
CA ARG A 38 18.11 7.77 -5.23
C ARG A 38 17.69 6.47 -5.91
N LEU A 39 16.50 5.96 -5.62
CA LEU A 39 15.93 4.74 -6.19
C LEU A 39 15.03 5.02 -7.41
N ALA A 40 14.89 6.27 -7.83
CA ALA A 40 14.02 6.66 -8.94
C ALA A 40 14.32 5.85 -10.22
N GLY A 41 13.29 5.21 -10.77
CA GLY A 41 13.38 4.40 -11.99
C GLY A 41 14.21 3.12 -11.89
N LYS A 42 14.53 2.64 -10.69
CA LYS A 42 15.43 1.49 -10.48
C LYS A 42 14.77 0.26 -9.87
N VAL A 43 13.53 0.38 -9.39
CA VAL A 43 12.87 -0.66 -8.59
C VAL A 43 11.88 -1.43 -9.45
N ASP A 44 11.94 -2.76 -9.42
CA ASP A 44 11.01 -3.64 -10.16
C ASP A 44 9.63 -3.66 -9.54
N ARG A 45 9.56 -3.72 -8.21
CA ARG A 45 8.32 -3.86 -7.45
C ARG A 45 8.33 -2.96 -6.23
N VAL A 46 7.26 -2.21 -6.04
CA VAL A 46 7.04 -1.38 -4.85
C VAL A 46 5.73 -1.78 -4.19
N LEU A 47 5.77 -2.09 -2.90
CA LEU A 47 4.58 -2.24 -2.07
C LEU A 47 4.44 -0.98 -1.22
N VAL A 48 3.30 -0.34 -1.35
CA VAL A 48 2.86 0.79 -0.53
C VAL A 48 1.82 0.27 0.47
N ASP A 49 2.25 -0.02 1.69
CA ASP A 49 1.35 -0.25 2.83
C ASP A 49 1.04 1.12 3.42
N ALA A 50 -0.03 1.75 2.92
CA ALA A 50 -0.30 3.16 3.16
C ALA A 50 -0.84 3.41 4.58
N PRO A 51 -0.44 4.52 5.24
CA PRO A 51 -1.09 4.95 6.46
C PRO A 51 -2.57 5.24 6.16
N CYS A 52 -3.49 4.64 6.92
CA CYS A 52 -4.92 4.75 6.68
C CYS A 52 -5.69 4.78 7.99
N SER A 53 -7.00 4.98 7.93
CA SER A 53 -7.90 4.99 9.10
C SER A 53 -7.86 3.70 9.91
N GLY A 54 -7.49 2.58 9.29
CA GLY A 54 -7.46 1.26 9.93
C GLY A 54 -8.84 0.64 10.16
N LEU A 55 -9.91 1.22 9.63
CA LEU A 55 -11.29 0.78 9.89
C LEU A 55 -11.59 -0.65 9.44
N GLY A 56 -10.76 -1.25 8.60
CA GLY A 56 -10.83 -2.67 8.28
C GLY A 56 -10.46 -3.59 9.46
N THR A 57 -9.77 -3.07 10.48
CA THR A 57 -9.29 -3.83 11.63
C THR A 57 -10.17 -3.67 12.88
N LEU A 58 -11.38 -3.12 12.76
CA LEU A 58 -12.29 -2.84 13.88
C LEU A 58 -12.59 -4.07 14.74
N ARG A 59 -12.61 -5.27 14.18
CA ARG A 59 -12.81 -6.52 14.93
C ARG A 59 -11.71 -6.77 15.97
N ARG A 60 -10.51 -6.24 15.76
CA ARG A 60 -9.35 -6.35 16.66
C ARG A 60 -9.09 -5.06 17.43
N ASN A 61 -9.44 -3.93 16.83
CA ASN A 61 -9.19 -2.59 17.36
C ASN A 61 -10.51 -1.79 17.36
N PRO A 62 -11.51 -2.16 18.21
CA PRO A 62 -12.84 -1.56 18.18
C PRO A 62 -12.86 -0.08 18.58
N ASP A 63 -11.82 0.39 19.25
CA ASP A 63 -11.64 1.78 19.66
C ASP A 63 -11.30 2.71 18.48
N LEU A 64 -10.86 2.19 17.34
CA LEU A 64 -10.57 2.98 16.14
C LEU A 64 -11.79 3.80 15.66
N LYS A 65 -13.00 3.28 15.81
CA LYS A 65 -14.23 4.00 15.44
C LYS A 65 -14.42 5.33 16.20
N TRP A 66 -13.81 5.47 17.36
CA TRP A 66 -13.86 6.68 18.19
C TRP A 66 -12.66 7.61 17.95
N ARG A 67 -11.62 7.12 17.33
CA ARG A 67 -10.39 7.89 17.05
C ARG A 67 -10.38 8.52 15.67
N GLN A 68 -11.24 8.07 14.76
CA GLN A 68 -11.33 8.60 13.42
C GLN A 68 -12.43 9.66 13.31
N SER A 69 -12.17 10.67 12.50
CA SER A 69 -13.12 11.70 12.09
C SER A 69 -13.03 11.88 10.56
N GLU A 70 -13.99 12.58 9.99
CA GLU A 70 -13.95 12.93 8.55
C GLU A 70 -12.68 13.73 8.22
N ASP A 71 -12.30 14.70 9.07
CA ASP A 71 -11.09 15.48 8.89
C ASP A 71 -9.82 14.61 8.93
N SER A 72 -9.74 13.67 9.89
CA SER A 72 -8.58 12.77 9.98
C SER A 72 -8.46 11.87 8.75
N VAL A 73 -9.58 11.42 8.19
CA VAL A 73 -9.60 10.65 6.93
C VAL A 73 -9.18 11.53 5.75
N ALA A 74 -9.66 12.77 5.67
CA ALA A 74 -9.27 13.71 4.63
C ALA A 74 -7.75 13.98 4.64
N GLU A 75 -7.15 14.19 5.81
CA GLU A 75 -5.69 14.32 5.94
C GLU A 75 -4.94 13.07 5.48
N LEU A 76 -5.46 11.89 5.81
CA LEU A 76 -4.87 10.60 5.39
C LEU A 76 -4.93 10.43 3.87
N THR A 77 -6.03 10.79 3.21
CA THR A 77 -6.14 10.67 1.75
C THR A 77 -5.13 11.55 1.01
N VAL A 78 -4.89 12.77 1.48
CA VAL A 78 -3.83 13.64 0.94
C VAL A 78 -2.45 12.99 1.07
N LYS A 79 -2.16 12.41 2.23
CA LYS A 79 -0.90 11.73 2.49
C LYS A 79 -0.74 10.44 1.67
N GLN A 80 -1.80 9.67 1.53
CA GLN A 80 -1.82 8.45 0.71
C GLN A 80 -1.51 8.77 -0.76
N ALA A 81 -2.16 9.80 -1.31
CA ALA A 81 -1.89 10.25 -2.68
C ALA A 81 -0.42 10.66 -2.86
N ALA A 82 0.14 11.44 -1.94
CA ALA A 82 1.54 11.88 -2.00
C ALA A 82 2.53 10.71 -1.91
N ILE A 83 2.25 9.71 -1.07
CA ILE A 83 3.08 8.50 -0.93
C ILE A 83 3.01 7.66 -2.21
N LEU A 84 1.82 7.47 -2.78
CA LEU A 84 1.65 6.70 -4.01
C LEU A 84 2.36 7.37 -5.20
N ASP A 85 2.24 8.70 -5.33
CA ASP A 85 2.96 9.49 -6.34
C ASP A 85 4.49 9.40 -6.18
N ALA A 86 4.98 9.36 -4.94
CA ALA A 86 6.40 9.17 -4.67
C ALA A 86 6.86 7.75 -5.00
N ALA A 87 6.07 6.73 -4.67
CA ALA A 87 6.34 5.33 -4.98
C ALA A 87 6.39 5.06 -6.49
N ALA A 88 5.49 5.67 -7.25
CA ALA A 88 5.44 5.55 -8.71
C ALA A 88 6.76 5.96 -9.40
N LYS A 89 7.44 6.97 -8.83
CA LYS A 89 8.75 7.45 -9.36
C LYS A 89 9.88 6.45 -9.17
N LEU A 90 9.75 5.52 -8.23
CA LEU A 90 10.79 4.51 -7.96
C LEU A 90 10.79 3.41 -9.02
N VAL A 91 9.61 3.12 -9.56
CA VAL A 91 9.40 1.99 -10.44
C VAL A 91 9.95 2.26 -11.83
N ARG A 92 10.77 1.32 -12.33
CA ARG A 92 11.26 1.34 -13.69
C ARG A 92 10.16 1.04 -14.71
N PRO A 93 10.32 1.39 -16.00
CA PRO A 93 9.42 0.91 -17.06
C PRO A 93 9.25 -0.62 -16.99
N GLY A 94 8.02 -1.13 -17.18
CA GLY A 94 7.66 -2.54 -17.01
C GLY A 94 7.63 -3.03 -15.55
N GLY A 95 7.83 -2.16 -14.58
CA GLY A 95 7.73 -2.48 -13.15
C GLY A 95 6.30 -2.31 -12.60
N ARG A 96 6.12 -2.54 -11.31
CA ARG A 96 4.81 -2.60 -10.64
C ARG A 96 4.79 -1.87 -9.30
N VAL A 97 3.73 -1.14 -9.03
CA VAL A 97 3.35 -0.68 -7.68
C VAL A 97 2.15 -1.49 -7.21
N VAL A 98 2.15 -1.90 -5.96
CA VAL A 98 0.96 -2.40 -5.27
C VAL A 98 0.63 -1.39 -4.18
N TYR A 99 -0.54 -0.78 -4.26
CA TYR A 99 -1.09 0.09 -3.23
C TYR A 99 -2.00 -0.72 -2.31
N ALA A 100 -1.80 -0.64 -1.01
CA ALA A 100 -2.57 -1.42 -0.03
C ALA A 100 -2.95 -0.59 1.19
N THR A 101 -4.13 -0.87 1.75
CA THR A 101 -4.63 -0.32 3.01
C THR A 101 -5.38 -1.36 3.83
N CYS A 102 -5.46 -1.17 5.13
CA CYS A 102 -6.40 -1.86 6.00
C CYS A 102 -7.66 -1.00 6.26
N SER A 103 -8.12 -0.26 5.26
CA SER A 103 -9.34 0.55 5.30
C SER A 103 -10.48 -0.10 4.50
N LEU A 104 -11.73 0.20 4.91
CA LEU A 104 -12.94 -0.13 4.17
C LEU A 104 -13.49 1.06 3.37
N LEU A 105 -12.91 2.25 3.53
CA LEU A 105 -13.42 3.48 2.94
C LEU A 105 -13.01 3.61 1.48
N THR A 106 -13.98 3.84 0.60
CA THR A 106 -13.74 4.12 -0.83
C THR A 106 -12.82 5.33 -1.01
N ALA A 107 -12.92 6.35 -0.15
CA ALA A 107 -12.08 7.54 -0.19
C ALA A 107 -10.58 7.22 -0.02
N GLU A 108 -10.23 6.22 0.78
CA GLU A 108 -8.84 5.78 1.02
C GLU A 108 -8.38 4.70 0.03
N ASN A 109 -9.29 4.11 -0.73
CA ASN A 109 -9.05 2.95 -1.60
C ASN A 109 -9.22 3.33 -3.08
N ASP A 110 -10.44 3.16 -3.61
CA ASP A 110 -10.75 3.37 -5.03
C ASP A 110 -10.44 4.78 -5.49
N ALA A 111 -10.88 5.78 -4.72
CA ALA A 111 -10.71 7.19 -5.09
C ALA A 111 -9.23 7.58 -5.20
N ILE A 112 -8.37 7.03 -4.35
CA ILE A 112 -6.92 7.25 -4.43
C ILE A 112 -6.36 6.65 -5.71
N VAL A 113 -6.74 5.41 -6.04
CA VAL A 113 -6.24 4.70 -7.24
C VAL A 113 -6.75 5.36 -8.52
N GLU A 114 -8.02 5.69 -8.60
CA GLU A 114 -8.63 6.37 -9.74
C GLU A 114 -7.97 7.73 -10.01
N ALA A 115 -7.85 8.56 -8.97
CA ALA A 115 -7.17 9.85 -9.07
C ALA A 115 -5.69 9.70 -9.45
N PHE A 116 -5.02 8.64 -8.98
CA PHE A 116 -3.64 8.34 -9.37
C PHE A 116 -3.54 8.00 -10.87
N LEU A 117 -4.38 7.12 -11.38
CA LEU A 117 -4.37 6.71 -12.79
C LEU A 117 -4.65 7.87 -13.75
N VAL A 118 -5.47 8.85 -13.34
CA VAL A 118 -5.69 10.07 -14.11
C VAL A 118 -4.41 10.92 -14.19
N ARG A 119 -3.66 11.03 -13.09
CA ARG A 119 -2.41 11.82 -13.05
C ARG A 119 -1.21 11.10 -13.65
N HIS A 120 -1.25 9.78 -13.71
CA HIS A 120 -0.15 8.91 -14.14
C HIS A 120 -0.56 8.00 -15.31
N PRO A 121 -0.77 8.55 -16.52
CA PRO A 121 -1.22 7.77 -17.69
C PRO A 121 -0.21 6.70 -18.14
N GLU A 122 1.01 6.75 -17.62
CA GLU A 122 2.03 5.70 -17.80
C GLU A 122 1.76 4.44 -16.96
N PHE A 123 0.78 4.46 -16.04
CA PHE A 123 0.35 3.29 -15.29
C PHE A 123 -0.99 2.76 -15.78
N THR A 124 -1.19 1.45 -15.60
CA THR A 124 -2.46 0.76 -15.86
C THR A 124 -2.83 -0.09 -14.67
N LEU A 125 -4.14 -0.16 -14.37
CA LEU A 125 -4.66 -1.09 -13.39
C LEU A 125 -4.59 -2.52 -13.95
N THR A 126 -3.98 -3.42 -13.19
CA THR A 126 -3.96 -4.85 -13.51
C THR A 126 -4.96 -5.57 -12.62
N PRO A 127 -5.96 -6.30 -13.18
CA PRO A 127 -6.96 -6.99 -12.38
C PRO A 127 -6.36 -7.94 -11.36
N ALA A 128 -6.74 -7.80 -10.10
CA ALA A 128 -6.28 -8.66 -9.01
C ALA A 128 -6.67 -10.12 -9.26
N SER A 129 -7.85 -10.36 -9.84
CA SER A 129 -8.34 -11.70 -10.23
C SER A 129 -7.33 -12.45 -11.09
N GLY A 130 -6.79 -11.81 -12.13
CA GLY A 130 -5.83 -12.45 -13.03
C GLY A 130 -4.46 -12.74 -12.38
N VAL A 131 -4.04 -11.92 -11.41
CA VAL A 131 -2.78 -12.13 -10.68
C VAL A 131 -2.93 -13.26 -9.66
N LEU A 132 -4.03 -13.28 -8.92
CA LEU A 132 -4.33 -14.29 -7.89
C LEU A 132 -4.62 -15.67 -8.50
N ALA A 133 -5.31 -15.71 -9.64
CA ALA A 133 -5.56 -16.96 -10.36
C ALA A 133 -4.26 -17.72 -10.73
N LYS A 134 -3.17 -17.00 -11.06
CA LYS A 134 -1.86 -17.60 -11.32
C LYS A 134 -1.25 -18.29 -10.10
N GLN A 135 -1.75 -17.98 -8.90
CA GLN A 135 -1.36 -18.59 -7.63
C GLN A 135 -2.39 -19.61 -7.12
N GLY A 136 -3.39 -19.97 -7.95
CA GLY A 136 -4.46 -20.86 -7.55
C GLY A 136 -5.49 -20.26 -6.57
N ILE A 137 -5.52 -18.94 -6.44
CA ILE A 137 -6.43 -18.24 -5.54
C ILE A 137 -7.60 -17.69 -6.36
N ALA A 138 -8.80 -18.21 -6.09
CA ALA A 138 -10.03 -17.68 -6.69
C ALA A 138 -10.35 -16.30 -6.09
N HIS A 139 -10.52 -15.31 -6.95
CA HIS A 139 -10.89 -13.95 -6.59
C HIS A 139 -11.54 -13.27 -7.80
N ASP A 140 -12.56 -12.47 -7.56
CA ASP A 140 -13.25 -11.72 -8.60
C ASP A 140 -12.97 -10.22 -8.46
N GLY A 141 -12.84 -9.54 -9.62
CA GLY A 141 -12.70 -8.10 -9.68
C GLY A 141 -11.27 -7.58 -9.89
N ASP A 142 -11.21 -6.28 -10.08
CA ASP A 142 -9.97 -5.54 -10.41
C ASP A 142 -9.10 -5.29 -9.17
N PHE A 143 -9.73 -5.12 -8.01
CA PHE A 143 -9.05 -4.88 -6.74
C PHE A 143 -9.12 -6.10 -5.84
N LEU A 144 -8.08 -6.36 -5.06
CA LEU A 144 -8.22 -7.26 -3.92
C LEU A 144 -9.02 -6.53 -2.82
N ARG A 145 -10.17 -7.11 -2.45
CA ARG A 145 -10.99 -6.65 -1.35
C ARG A 145 -11.27 -7.80 -0.40
N LEU A 146 -10.81 -7.67 0.82
CA LEU A 146 -11.19 -8.58 1.89
C LEU A 146 -12.17 -7.85 2.82
N LEU A 147 -13.32 -8.46 3.01
CA LEU A 147 -14.39 -7.92 3.85
C LEU A 147 -14.64 -8.88 5.01
N PRO A 148 -14.70 -8.40 6.26
CA PRO A 148 -14.81 -9.27 7.44
C PRO A 148 -15.98 -10.24 7.40
N HIS A 149 -17.14 -9.80 6.90
CA HIS A 149 -18.36 -10.59 6.83
C HIS A 149 -18.38 -11.64 5.70
N GLN A 150 -17.52 -11.51 4.70
CA GLN A 150 -17.42 -12.43 3.57
C GLN A 150 -16.23 -13.39 3.68
N HIS A 151 -15.10 -12.89 4.16
CA HIS A 151 -13.83 -13.61 4.13
C HIS A 151 -13.34 -14.06 5.51
N ASN A 152 -14.08 -13.72 6.58
CA ASN A 152 -13.69 -14.01 7.97
C ASN A 152 -12.27 -13.51 8.35
N THR A 153 -11.82 -12.44 7.69
CA THR A 153 -10.54 -11.77 7.91
C THR A 153 -10.75 -10.35 8.40
N ASP A 154 -9.66 -9.61 8.64
CA ASP A 154 -9.74 -8.15 8.70
C ASP A 154 -10.09 -7.60 7.31
N GLY A 155 -10.65 -6.40 7.26
CA GLY A 155 -10.84 -5.66 6.02
C GLY A 155 -9.50 -5.24 5.43
N PHE A 156 -9.34 -5.45 4.13
CA PHE A 156 -8.10 -5.11 3.42
C PHE A 156 -8.41 -4.77 1.97
N PHE A 157 -7.64 -3.83 1.44
CA PHE A 157 -7.70 -3.42 0.05
C PHE A 157 -6.31 -3.47 -0.58
N ALA A 158 -6.23 -3.91 -1.84
CA ALA A 158 -5.03 -3.70 -2.64
C ALA A 158 -5.36 -3.50 -4.12
N ALA A 159 -4.60 -2.60 -4.75
CA ALA A 159 -4.62 -2.32 -6.19
C ALA A 159 -3.25 -2.60 -6.80
N ILE A 160 -3.23 -3.20 -7.97
CA ILE A 160 -2.03 -3.56 -8.71
C ILE A 160 -1.89 -2.61 -9.89
N LEU A 161 -0.80 -1.86 -9.93
CA LEU A 161 -0.55 -0.79 -10.90
C LEU A 161 0.73 -1.11 -11.68
N ASP A 162 0.60 -1.45 -12.95
CA ASP A 162 1.74 -1.76 -13.82
C ASP A 162 2.16 -0.53 -14.61
N LYS A 163 3.46 -0.21 -14.57
CA LYS A 163 4.05 0.85 -15.38
C LYS A 163 4.32 0.34 -16.77
N LYS A 164 3.86 1.06 -17.78
CA LYS A 164 4.14 0.78 -19.20
C LYS A 164 5.65 0.71 -19.44
N ALA A 165 6.04 -0.13 -20.42
CA ALA A 165 7.43 -0.28 -20.83
C ALA A 165 7.95 0.96 -21.56
#